data_0998da8c66ae3d9a8adae836d2c14560
#
_entry.id   0998da8c66ae3d9a8adae836d2c14560
#
_cell.length_a   1.000
_cell.length_b   1.000
_cell.length_c   1.000
_cell.angle_alpha   90.00
_cell.angle_beta   90.00
_cell.angle_gamma   90.00
#
_symmetry.space_group_name_H-M   'P 1'
#
loop_
_entity.id
_entity.type
_entity.pdbx_description
1 polymer ?
#
loop_
_entity_poly.entity_id
_entity_poly.type
_entity_poly.pdbx_seq_one_letter_code
_entity_poly.pdbx_strand_id
1 'polypeptide(L)'
;MKRLDDAAAKRAADEAAARAARAAERFKTQVAAPGGEAAIRQDIADLLAGTPHYDQMSPGLADATREQLAGITPMLTGLGAVKSIKFKGVERNGADIYDVEFEHGATEWRIIMSPDGKINALNFHPVQ
;
A
#
# COMPACT_ATOMS: atom_id res chain seq x y z
N MET A 1 20.54 7.43 30.81
CA MET A 1 19.45 8.01 30.02
C MET A 1 19.84 8.18 28.56
N LYS A 2 20.96 8.84 28.28
CA LYS A 2 21.41 9.01 26.88
C LYS A 2 21.66 7.69 26.16
N ARG A 3 22.08 6.64 26.86
CA ARG A 3 22.37 5.34 26.24
C ARG A 3 21.13 4.67 25.65
N LEU A 4 19.98 4.80 26.31
CA LEU A 4 18.73 4.25 25.81
C LEU A 4 18.26 5.02 24.57
N ASP A 5 18.38 6.34 24.61
CA ASP A 5 18.01 7.19 23.48
C ASP A 5 18.94 6.93 22.29
N ASP A 6 20.26 6.76 22.54
CA ASP A 6 21.22 6.47 21.48
C ASP A 6 20.96 5.10 20.84
N ALA A 7 20.63 4.08 21.65
CA ALA A 7 20.32 2.76 21.13
C ALA A 7 19.04 2.76 20.30
N ALA A 8 18.01 3.47 20.76
CA ALA A 8 16.76 3.61 20.02
C ALA A 8 16.97 4.37 18.72
N ALA A 9 17.75 5.46 18.76
CA ALA A 9 18.06 6.25 17.57
C ALA A 9 18.85 5.44 16.55
N LYS A 10 19.84 4.66 17.01
CA LYS A 10 20.62 3.79 16.14
C LYS A 10 19.74 2.73 15.48
N ARG A 11 18.86 2.11 16.26
CA ARG A 11 17.94 1.09 15.74
C ARG A 11 17.01 1.67 14.68
N ALA A 12 16.46 2.85 14.94
CA ALA A 12 15.60 3.54 13.98
C ALA A 12 16.35 3.89 12.70
N ALA A 13 17.61 4.36 12.84
CA ALA A 13 18.46 4.66 11.70
C ALA A 13 18.79 3.39 10.89
N ASP A 14 19.09 2.28 11.57
CA ASP A 14 19.38 1.01 10.92
C ASP A 14 18.15 0.49 10.16
N GLU A 15 16.97 0.60 10.75
CA GLU A 15 15.72 0.22 10.09
C GLU A 15 15.42 1.09 8.88
N ALA A 16 15.63 2.40 8.99
CA ALA A 16 15.44 3.32 7.88
C ALA A 16 16.40 3.02 6.74
N ALA A 17 17.68 2.74 7.06
CA ALA A 17 18.68 2.36 6.06
C ALA A 17 18.31 1.05 5.37
N ALA A 18 17.82 0.07 6.11
CA ALA A 18 17.38 -1.21 5.55
C ALA A 18 16.17 -1.03 4.62
N ARG A 19 15.21 -0.19 5.00
CA ARG A 19 14.07 0.14 4.13
C ARG A 19 14.52 0.83 2.87
N ALA A 20 15.41 1.79 2.97
CA ALA A 20 15.94 2.51 1.82
C ALA A 20 16.69 1.57 0.87
N ALA A 21 17.49 0.64 1.41
CA ALA A 21 18.21 -0.35 0.60
C ALA A 21 17.24 -1.28 -0.13
N ARG A 22 16.18 -1.75 0.55
CA ARG A 22 15.16 -2.58 -0.10
C ARG A 22 14.42 -1.81 -1.19
N ALA A 23 14.08 -0.56 -0.92
CA ALA A 23 13.41 0.30 -1.91
C ALA A 23 14.27 0.51 -3.14
N ALA A 24 15.56 0.80 -2.95
CA ALA A 24 16.51 0.99 -4.05
C ALA A 24 16.66 -0.28 -4.89
N GLU A 25 16.78 -1.43 -4.24
CA GLU A 25 16.90 -2.72 -4.95
C GLU A 25 15.62 -3.03 -5.73
N ARG A 26 14.47 -2.80 -5.15
CA ARG A 26 13.19 -3.02 -5.81
C ARG A 26 13.00 -2.08 -7.00
N PHE A 27 13.40 -0.82 -6.84
CA PHE A 27 13.35 0.16 -7.94
C PHE A 27 14.28 -0.26 -9.09
N LYS A 28 15.44 -0.81 -8.76
CA LYS A 28 16.40 -1.28 -9.75
C LYS A 28 15.87 -2.49 -10.52
N THR A 29 15.29 -3.47 -9.84
CA THR A 29 14.81 -4.71 -10.46
C THR A 29 13.45 -4.58 -11.11
N GLN A 30 12.61 -3.67 -10.66
CA GLN A 30 11.25 -3.47 -11.20
C GLN A 30 10.39 -4.73 -11.14
N VAL A 31 10.56 -5.54 -10.10
CA VAL A 31 9.78 -6.77 -9.90
C VAL A 31 8.73 -6.55 -8.83
N ALA A 32 7.49 -6.93 -9.13
CA ALA A 32 6.38 -6.81 -8.19
C ALA A 32 6.64 -7.62 -6.91
N ALA A 33 6.29 -7.06 -5.75
CA ALA A 33 6.36 -7.79 -4.50
C ALA A 33 5.33 -8.91 -4.49
N PRO A 34 5.67 -10.10 -3.97
CA PRO A 34 4.69 -11.19 -3.85
C PRO A 34 3.48 -10.73 -3.02
N GLY A 35 2.29 -11.06 -3.50
CA GLY A 35 1.05 -10.78 -2.79
C GLY A 35 0.49 -9.38 -2.96
N GLY A 36 1.19 -8.48 -3.67
CA GLY A 36 0.71 -7.10 -3.84
C GLY A 36 -0.60 -7.00 -4.60
N GLU A 37 -0.72 -7.70 -5.72
CA GLU A 37 -1.96 -7.71 -6.50
C GLU A 37 -3.12 -8.30 -5.70
N ALA A 38 -2.89 -9.42 -5.02
CA ALA A 38 -3.91 -10.07 -4.20
C ALA A 38 -4.34 -9.15 -3.05
N ALA A 39 -3.39 -8.44 -2.44
CA ALA A 39 -3.69 -7.49 -1.36
C ALA A 39 -4.56 -6.34 -1.86
N ILE A 40 -4.28 -5.79 -3.04
CA ILE A 40 -5.09 -4.72 -3.62
C ILE A 40 -6.49 -5.23 -3.94
N ARG A 41 -6.60 -6.40 -4.55
CA ARG A 41 -7.89 -7.01 -4.88
C ARG A 41 -8.74 -7.24 -3.64
N GLN A 42 -8.14 -7.77 -2.59
CA GLN A 42 -8.81 -8.00 -1.32
C GLN A 42 -9.22 -6.69 -0.66
N ASP A 43 -8.33 -5.69 -0.67
CA ASP A 43 -8.61 -4.39 -0.07
C ASP A 43 -9.78 -3.68 -0.77
N ILE A 44 -9.84 -3.74 -2.08
CA ILE A 44 -10.96 -3.17 -2.83
C ILE A 44 -12.27 -3.84 -2.42
N ALA A 45 -12.30 -5.17 -2.32
CA ALA A 45 -13.47 -5.90 -1.89
C ALA A 45 -13.89 -5.51 -0.47
N ASP A 46 -12.92 -5.40 0.43
CA ASP A 46 -13.17 -5.01 1.82
C ASP A 46 -13.69 -3.58 1.94
N LEU A 47 -13.12 -2.66 1.17
CA LEU A 47 -13.55 -1.27 1.16
C LEU A 47 -14.97 -1.13 0.60
N LEU A 48 -15.31 -1.90 -0.42
CA LEU A 48 -16.67 -1.91 -0.97
C LEU A 48 -17.68 -2.46 0.04
N ALA A 49 -17.26 -3.47 0.82
CA ALA A 49 -18.08 -4.04 1.87
C ALA A 49 -18.14 -3.17 3.13
N GLY A 50 -17.26 -2.18 3.25
CA GLY A 50 -17.14 -1.35 4.45
C GLY A 50 -16.50 -2.06 5.64
N THR A 51 -15.77 -3.15 5.39
CA THR A 51 -15.15 -3.98 6.43
C THR A 51 -13.67 -4.24 6.14
N PRO A 52 -12.81 -3.20 6.18
CA PRO A 52 -11.38 -3.39 5.93
C PRO A 52 -10.73 -4.31 6.97
N HIS A 53 -9.72 -5.06 6.55
CA HIS A 53 -8.93 -5.91 7.44
C HIS A 53 -7.80 -5.09 8.07
N TYR A 54 -8.11 -4.34 9.11
CA TYR A 54 -7.13 -3.44 9.76
C TYR A 54 -5.94 -4.19 10.35
N ASP A 55 -6.13 -5.45 10.75
CA ASP A 55 -5.07 -6.30 11.28
C ASP A 55 -3.99 -6.65 10.26
N GLN A 56 -4.27 -6.50 8.98
CA GLN A 56 -3.30 -6.72 7.89
C GLN A 56 -2.59 -5.43 7.47
N MET A 57 -2.86 -4.34 8.16
CA MET A 57 -2.29 -3.03 7.87
C MET A 57 -1.35 -2.61 9.00
N SER A 58 -0.37 -1.74 8.66
CA SER A 58 0.38 -1.04 9.70
C SER A 58 -0.57 -0.15 10.50
N PRO A 59 -0.23 0.19 11.77
CA PRO A 59 -1.10 1.03 12.57
C PRO A 59 -1.45 2.37 11.93
N GLY A 60 -0.48 3.01 11.28
CA GLY A 60 -0.73 4.29 10.60
C GLY A 60 -1.68 4.15 9.43
N LEU A 61 -1.53 3.09 8.63
CA LEU A 61 -2.43 2.83 7.52
C LEU A 61 -3.83 2.48 8.01
N ALA A 62 -3.95 1.68 9.06
CA ALA A 62 -5.25 1.34 9.65
C ALA A 62 -6.00 2.58 10.12
N ASP A 63 -5.31 3.50 10.78
CA ASP A 63 -5.93 4.75 11.25
C ASP A 63 -6.37 5.63 10.09
N ALA A 64 -5.53 5.80 9.08
CA ALA A 64 -5.87 6.57 7.88
C ALA A 64 -7.07 5.97 7.15
N THR A 65 -7.13 4.64 7.05
CA THR A 65 -8.23 3.94 6.42
C THR A 65 -9.54 4.17 7.17
N ARG A 66 -9.52 4.09 8.50
CA ARG A 66 -10.72 4.36 9.32
C ARG A 66 -11.24 5.76 9.10
N GLU A 67 -10.36 6.74 9.03
CA GLU A 67 -10.75 8.14 8.82
C GLU A 67 -11.35 8.38 7.45
N GLN A 68 -10.87 7.68 6.43
CA GLN A 68 -11.25 7.92 5.04
C GLN A 68 -12.34 6.99 4.52
N LEU A 69 -12.68 5.95 5.28
CA LEU A 69 -13.59 4.90 4.81
C LEU A 69 -14.92 5.43 4.30
N ALA A 70 -15.50 6.39 5.02
CA ALA A 70 -16.80 6.96 4.66
C ALA A 70 -16.79 7.64 3.28
N GLY A 71 -15.64 8.16 2.85
CA GLY A 71 -15.49 8.77 1.52
C GLY A 71 -15.06 7.77 0.46
N ILE A 72 -14.28 6.77 0.84
CA ILE A 72 -13.72 5.79 -0.10
C ILE A 72 -14.80 4.83 -0.62
N THR A 73 -15.64 4.29 0.26
CA THR A 73 -16.63 3.29 -0.12
C THR A 73 -17.60 3.79 -1.21
N PRO A 74 -18.22 4.99 -1.08
CA PRO A 74 -19.08 5.50 -2.14
C PRO A 74 -18.33 5.74 -3.46
N MET A 75 -17.09 6.21 -3.38
CA MET A 75 -16.29 6.48 -4.58
C MET A 75 -16.01 5.18 -5.34
N LEU A 76 -15.57 4.14 -4.66
CA LEU A 76 -15.32 2.84 -5.28
C LEU A 76 -16.60 2.19 -5.80
N THR A 77 -17.70 2.33 -5.06
CA THR A 77 -19.01 1.83 -5.49
C THR A 77 -19.40 2.47 -6.82
N GLY A 78 -19.16 3.76 -6.98
CA GLY A 78 -19.46 4.47 -8.22
C GLY A 78 -18.63 4.02 -9.41
N LEU A 79 -17.43 3.48 -9.17
CA LEU A 79 -16.58 2.96 -10.24
C LEU A 79 -17.03 1.59 -10.75
N GLY A 80 -17.79 0.86 -9.97
CA GLY A 80 -18.30 -0.45 -10.36
C GLY A 80 -17.33 -1.59 -10.08
N ALA A 81 -17.48 -2.68 -10.78
CA ALA A 81 -16.66 -3.87 -10.59
C ALA A 81 -15.26 -3.70 -11.19
N VAL A 82 -14.28 -4.37 -10.59
CA VAL A 82 -12.91 -4.42 -11.10
C VAL A 82 -12.87 -5.23 -12.39
N LYS A 83 -12.31 -4.66 -13.45
CA LYS A 83 -12.08 -5.35 -14.72
C LYS A 83 -10.69 -5.93 -14.81
N SER A 84 -9.67 -5.18 -14.37
CA SER A 84 -8.29 -5.66 -14.45
C SER A 84 -7.43 -4.97 -13.41
N ILE A 85 -6.38 -5.66 -12.98
CA ILE A 85 -5.34 -5.14 -12.11
C ILE A 85 -4.02 -5.49 -12.80
N LYS A 86 -3.22 -4.47 -13.15
CA LYS A 86 -1.97 -4.67 -13.88
C LYS A 86 -0.82 -3.99 -13.16
N PHE A 87 0.25 -4.74 -12.94
CA PHE A 87 1.49 -4.19 -12.42
C PHE A 87 2.13 -3.26 -13.44
N LYS A 88 2.48 -2.04 -13.00
CA LYS A 88 3.05 -1.01 -13.86
C LYS A 88 4.54 -0.80 -13.64
N GLY A 89 5.01 -0.93 -12.42
CA GLY A 89 6.40 -0.73 -12.09
C GLY A 89 6.60 -0.48 -10.60
N VAL A 90 7.84 -0.15 -10.23
CA VAL A 90 8.21 0.17 -8.85
C VAL A 90 8.73 1.60 -8.82
N GLU A 91 8.25 2.40 -7.84
CA GLU A 91 8.73 3.75 -7.61
C GLU A 91 10.05 3.76 -6.83
N ARG A 92 10.71 4.90 -6.79
CA ARG A 92 11.99 5.07 -6.07
C ARG A 92 11.88 4.73 -4.59
N ASN A 93 10.73 4.96 -3.97
CA ASN A 93 10.49 4.62 -2.56
C ASN A 93 10.17 3.14 -2.33
N GLY A 94 10.20 2.33 -3.40
CA GLY A 94 9.92 0.90 -3.32
C GLY A 94 8.45 0.54 -3.42
N ALA A 95 7.56 1.50 -3.67
CA ALA A 95 6.15 1.21 -3.83
C ALA A 95 5.88 0.56 -5.19
N ASP A 96 5.09 -0.50 -5.19
CA ASP A 96 4.58 -1.10 -6.41
C ASP A 96 3.42 -0.26 -6.93
N ILE A 97 3.41 -0.02 -8.24
CA ILE A 97 2.36 0.74 -8.90
C ILE A 97 1.51 -0.23 -9.70
N TYR A 98 0.19 -0.18 -9.48
CA TYR A 98 -0.79 -0.98 -10.20
C TYR A 98 -1.82 -0.09 -10.85
N ASP A 99 -2.16 -0.40 -12.09
CA ASP A 99 -3.33 0.19 -12.75
C ASP A 99 -4.53 -0.73 -12.50
N VAL A 100 -5.59 -0.17 -11.93
CA VAL A 100 -6.83 -0.90 -11.67
C VAL A 100 -7.93 -0.28 -12.53
N GLU A 101 -8.45 -1.05 -13.46
CA GLU A 101 -9.54 -0.64 -14.31
C GLU A 101 -10.85 -1.18 -13.75
N PHE A 102 -11.84 -0.28 -13.63
CA PHE A 102 -13.19 -0.59 -13.18
C PHE A 102 -14.16 -0.39 -14.35
N GLU A 103 -15.41 -0.79 -14.17
CA GLU A 103 -16.44 -0.62 -15.19
C GLU A 103 -16.62 0.84 -15.63
N HIS A 104 -16.52 1.78 -14.68
CA HIS A 104 -16.81 3.20 -14.92
C HIS A 104 -15.62 4.12 -14.70
N GLY A 105 -14.41 3.60 -14.67
CA GLY A 105 -13.23 4.43 -14.52
C GLY A 105 -11.99 3.62 -14.23
N ALA A 106 -10.87 4.32 -14.09
CA ALA A 106 -9.58 3.71 -13.81
C ALA A 106 -8.92 4.44 -12.62
N THR A 107 -8.11 3.70 -11.88
CA THR A 107 -7.36 4.22 -10.76
C THR A 107 -5.93 3.71 -10.81
N GLU A 108 -5.01 4.45 -10.19
CA GLU A 108 -3.63 4.02 -10.02
C GLU A 108 -3.40 3.81 -8.53
N TRP A 109 -2.88 2.64 -8.18
CA TRP A 109 -2.65 2.23 -6.80
C TRP A 109 -1.17 2.08 -6.53
N ARG A 110 -0.73 2.54 -5.36
CA ARG A 110 0.63 2.35 -4.87
C ARG A 110 0.57 1.59 -3.57
N ILE A 111 1.35 0.51 -3.47
CA ILE A 111 1.36 -0.36 -2.31
C ILE A 111 2.79 -0.67 -1.89
N ILE A 112 3.05 -0.62 -0.58
CA ILE A 112 4.30 -1.09 0.02
C ILE A 112 3.94 -2.20 0.99
N MET A 113 4.44 -3.41 0.69
CA MET A 113 4.31 -4.55 1.59
C MET A 113 5.48 -4.58 2.55
N SER A 114 5.22 -4.84 3.82
CA SER A 114 6.31 -5.05 4.78
C SER A 114 6.78 -6.50 4.74
N PRO A 115 8.00 -6.78 5.26
CA PRO A 115 8.54 -8.16 5.23
C PRO A 115 7.69 -9.20 5.92
N ASP A 116 6.84 -8.79 6.87
CA ASP A 116 5.92 -9.69 7.59
C ASP A 116 4.64 -9.99 6.81
N GLY A 117 4.50 -9.48 5.60
CA GLY A 117 3.32 -9.71 4.76
C GLY A 117 2.18 -8.73 4.98
N LYS A 118 2.34 -7.78 5.88
CA LYS A 118 1.32 -6.74 6.10
C LYS A 118 1.47 -5.61 5.09
N ILE A 119 0.39 -4.85 4.91
CA ILE A 119 0.41 -3.66 4.07
C ILE A 119 0.93 -2.49 4.90
N ASN A 120 2.09 -1.95 4.51
CA ASN A 120 2.71 -0.83 5.21
C ASN A 120 2.23 0.53 4.71
N ALA A 121 1.95 0.62 3.41
CA ALA A 121 1.40 1.83 2.81
C ALA A 121 0.52 1.45 1.64
N LEU A 122 -0.55 2.18 1.45
CA LEU A 122 -1.48 1.97 0.35
C LEU A 122 -2.20 3.28 0.06
N ASN A 123 -2.16 3.71 -1.18
CA ASN A 123 -2.95 4.87 -1.62
C ASN A 123 -3.36 4.66 -3.08
N PHE A 124 -4.34 5.43 -3.49
CA PHE A 124 -4.79 5.39 -4.87
C PHE A 124 -5.38 6.73 -5.27
N HIS A 125 -5.42 6.97 -6.57
CA HIS A 125 -6.07 8.15 -7.12
C HIS A 125 -6.71 7.81 -8.46
N PRO A 126 -7.76 8.52 -8.86
CA PRO A 126 -8.37 8.34 -10.16
C PRO A 126 -7.40 8.72 -11.28
N VAL A 127 -7.50 8.01 -12.40
CA VAL A 127 -6.72 8.29 -13.61
C VAL A 127 -7.70 8.66 -14.72
N GLN A 128 -7.38 9.74 -15.39
CA GLN A 128 -8.21 10.20 -16.52
C GLN A 128 -7.73 9.65 -17.86
#